data_4fe914e88c93aed61fb2981eb004af85
#
_entry.id   4fe914e88c93aed61fb2981eb004af85
#
_cell.length_a   1.000
_cell.length_b   1.000
_cell.length_c   1.000
_cell.angle_alpha   90.00
_cell.angle_beta   90.00
_cell.angle_gamma   90.00
#
_symmetry.space_group_name_H-M   'P 1'
#
loop_
_entity.id
_entity.type
_entity.pdbx_description
1 polymer ?
#
loop_
_entity_poly.entity_id
_entity_poly.type
_entity_poly.pdbx_seq_one_letter_code
_entity_poly.pdbx_strand_id
1 'polypeptide(L)'
;DRGKKVYYTEMQKTDTGNLRKRSRLYQAQLDVSLLEPGTTNFNLLSNSCFILIAPFDIFGKGLCRYTFEGTCRECPELRLGDGAMRVFINTQGTNREEFSQEFLDLMEYITDSTDMVAELSKSKRLKQIHKSVRKIKLSEKMGVKYMQKWEELAYAREEGAEIGEKIHLIKLVCKKLAKGKVAETIAAELEEDVEIVAEICRAAEDSAPDYDFDRIYEKVDGTRLTASAIRAGIRQNLV
;
A
#
# COMPACT_ATOMS: atom_id res chain seq x y z
N ASP A 1 -35.29 11.37 -10.08
CA ASP A 1 -34.70 10.35 -9.24
C ASP A 1 -33.33 10.83 -8.78
N ARG A 2 -33.17 11.13 -7.51
CA ARG A 2 -31.84 11.49 -6.95
C ARG A 2 -31.06 10.20 -6.84
N GLY A 3 -30.13 9.99 -7.77
CA GLY A 3 -29.30 8.79 -7.85
C GLY A 3 -28.75 8.38 -6.50
N LYS A 4 -28.81 7.10 -6.19
CA LYS A 4 -28.28 6.50 -4.97
C LYS A 4 -26.78 6.82 -4.89
N LYS A 5 -26.31 7.41 -3.79
CA LYS A 5 -24.90 7.68 -3.56
C LYS A 5 -24.29 6.54 -2.75
N VAL A 6 -23.18 5.98 -3.24
CA VAL A 6 -22.46 4.88 -2.61
C VAL A 6 -21.14 5.39 -2.07
N TYR A 7 -20.79 4.96 -0.87
CA TYR A 7 -19.56 5.33 -0.18
C TYR A 7 -18.69 4.11 0.04
N TYR A 8 -17.41 4.23 -0.30
CA TYR A 8 -16.37 3.28 0.08
C TYR A 8 -15.35 3.99 0.97
N THR A 9 -15.12 3.46 2.16
CA THR A 9 -14.19 4.07 3.12
C THR A 9 -13.06 3.12 3.44
N GLU A 10 -11.83 3.61 3.34
CA GLU A 10 -10.60 2.90 3.69
C GLU A 10 -9.81 3.70 4.71
N MET A 11 -9.21 3.00 5.68
CA MET A 11 -8.27 3.58 6.64
C MET A 11 -6.87 3.04 6.38
N GLN A 12 -5.87 3.94 6.33
CA GLN A 12 -4.49 3.59 6.05
C GLN A 12 -3.56 4.18 7.10
N LYS A 13 -2.84 3.34 7.85
CA LYS A 13 -1.93 3.77 8.92
C LYS A 13 -0.56 4.25 8.41
N THR A 14 -0.08 3.70 7.31
CA THR A 14 1.27 3.94 6.79
C THR A 14 1.20 4.44 5.35
N ASP A 15 2.02 5.42 4.99
CA ASP A 15 2.14 5.83 3.60
C ASP A 15 2.92 4.80 2.80
N THR A 16 2.25 4.20 1.81
CA THR A 16 2.83 3.23 0.90
C THR A 16 3.30 3.87 -0.41
N GLY A 17 3.26 5.21 -0.53
CA GLY A 17 3.68 5.98 -1.71
C GLY A 17 2.77 5.79 -2.95
N ASN A 18 1.74 4.94 -2.88
CA ASN A 18 0.89 4.60 -4.02
C ASN A 18 -0.62 4.90 -3.81
N LEU A 19 -0.98 5.53 -2.71
CA LEU A 19 -2.37 5.74 -2.29
C LEU A 19 -3.21 6.51 -3.32
N ARG A 20 -2.60 7.46 -4.04
CA ARG A 20 -3.27 8.22 -5.12
C ARG A 20 -3.70 7.31 -6.28
N LYS A 21 -2.83 6.40 -6.74
CA LYS A 21 -3.16 5.44 -7.80
C LYS A 21 -4.10 4.34 -7.29
N ARG A 22 -3.90 3.89 -6.04
CA ARG A 22 -4.74 2.88 -5.40
C ARG A 22 -6.18 3.37 -5.22
N SER A 23 -6.39 4.64 -4.87
CA SER A 23 -7.73 5.24 -4.78
C SER A 23 -8.48 5.18 -6.11
N ARG A 24 -7.78 5.38 -7.24
CA ARG A 24 -8.39 5.24 -8.57
C ARG A 24 -8.80 3.80 -8.87
N LEU A 25 -7.96 2.82 -8.50
CA LEU A 25 -8.27 1.40 -8.69
C LEU A 25 -9.52 1.00 -7.89
N TYR A 26 -9.57 1.40 -6.61
CA TYR A 26 -10.71 1.07 -5.75
C TYR A 26 -12.00 1.77 -6.17
N GLN A 27 -11.93 3.01 -6.66
CA GLN A 27 -13.06 3.68 -7.27
C GLN A 27 -13.60 2.88 -8.48
N ALA A 28 -12.72 2.45 -9.37
CA ALA A 28 -13.12 1.65 -10.54
C ALA A 28 -13.72 0.30 -10.15
N GLN A 29 -13.16 -0.39 -9.14
CA GLN A 29 -13.72 -1.63 -8.62
C GLN A 29 -15.10 -1.44 -8.01
N LEU A 30 -15.31 -0.34 -7.28
CA LEU A 30 -16.62 0.03 -6.74
C LEU A 30 -17.61 0.22 -7.88
N ASP A 31 -17.27 1.01 -8.89
CA ASP A 31 -18.15 1.32 -10.02
C ASP A 31 -18.54 0.04 -10.79
N VAL A 32 -17.59 -0.85 -11.04
CA VAL A 32 -17.86 -2.17 -11.67
C VAL A 32 -18.80 -3.02 -10.81
N SER A 33 -18.64 -3.00 -9.48
CA SER A 33 -19.47 -3.79 -8.56
C SER A 33 -20.92 -3.32 -8.46
N LEU A 34 -21.21 -2.09 -8.92
CA LEU A 34 -22.53 -1.47 -8.87
C LEU A 34 -23.36 -1.70 -10.14
N LEU A 35 -22.75 -2.25 -11.19
CA LEU A 35 -23.42 -2.53 -12.44
C LEU A 35 -23.81 -4.01 -12.56
N GLU A 36 -25.03 -4.27 -12.98
CA GLU A 36 -25.47 -5.60 -13.34
C GLU A 36 -24.76 -6.06 -14.63
N PRO A 37 -24.34 -7.33 -14.73
CA PRO A 37 -23.75 -7.87 -15.95
C PRO A 37 -24.70 -7.67 -17.16
N GLY A 38 -24.16 -7.14 -18.25
CA GLY A 38 -24.93 -6.85 -19.47
C GLY A 38 -25.67 -5.50 -19.47
N THR A 39 -25.47 -4.66 -18.45
CA THR A 39 -26.00 -3.29 -18.44
C THR A 39 -25.41 -2.47 -19.60
N THR A 40 -26.29 -1.91 -20.45
CA THR A 40 -25.92 -1.02 -21.57
C THR A 40 -26.21 0.44 -21.28
N ASN A 41 -27.02 0.72 -20.25
CA ASN A 41 -27.37 2.09 -19.84
C ASN A 41 -26.52 2.53 -18.66
N PHE A 42 -25.40 3.18 -18.92
CA PHE A 42 -24.49 3.69 -17.88
C PHE A 42 -25.03 4.86 -17.06
N ASN A 43 -26.16 5.48 -17.43
CA ASN A 43 -26.84 6.45 -16.57
C ASN A 43 -27.41 5.82 -15.29
N LEU A 44 -27.46 4.50 -15.21
CA LEU A 44 -27.84 3.75 -14.00
C LEU A 44 -26.69 3.64 -12.98
N LEU A 45 -25.48 4.01 -13.36
CA LEU A 45 -24.33 4.02 -12.45
C LEU A 45 -24.59 5.02 -11.31
N SER A 46 -24.52 4.53 -10.08
CA SER A 46 -24.73 5.36 -8.89
C SER A 46 -23.56 6.35 -8.71
N ASN A 47 -23.89 7.53 -8.16
CA ASN A 47 -22.82 8.42 -7.71
C ASN A 47 -21.95 7.70 -6.65
N SER A 48 -20.63 7.72 -6.82
CA SER A 48 -19.70 7.03 -5.94
C SER A 48 -18.73 7.99 -5.25
N CYS A 49 -18.44 7.70 -3.98
CA CYS A 49 -17.50 8.49 -3.19
C CYS A 49 -16.50 7.55 -2.50
N PHE A 50 -15.27 7.59 -2.96
CA PHE A 50 -14.15 6.92 -2.27
C PHE A 50 -13.60 7.86 -1.19
N ILE A 51 -13.52 7.37 0.04
CA ILE A 51 -12.98 8.10 1.19
C ILE A 51 -11.76 7.35 1.73
N LEU A 52 -10.60 8.00 1.77
CA LEU A 52 -9.41 7.48 2.41
C LEU A 52 -9.08 8.32 3.64
N ILE A 53 -8.90 7.67 4.79
CA ILE A 53 -8.55 8.32 6.06
C ILE A 53 -7.14 7.88 6.46
N ALA A 54 -6.26 8.84 6.72
CA ALA A 54 -4.86 8.58 7.07
C ALA A 54 -4.36 9.55 8.16
N PRO A 55 -3.48 9.10 9.08
CA PRO A 55 -2.83 9.96 10.08
C PRO A 55 -1.57 10.65 9.52
N PHE A 56 -1.59 11.00 8.23
CA PHE A 56 -0.51 11.72 7.53
C PHE A 56 -1.06 12.46 6.31
N ASP A 57 -0.32 13.46 5.85
CA ASP A 57 -0.70 14.28 4.71
C ASP A 57 -0.15 13.75 3.38
N ILE A 58 -1.01 13.09 2.59
CA ILE A 58 -0.68 12.53 1.27
C ILE A 58 -0.26 13.60 0.25
N PHE A 59 -0.69 14.85 0.44
CA PHE A 59 -0.50 15.95 -0.53
C PHE A 59 0.43 17.05 -0.04
N GLY A 60 0.79 17.08 1.26
CA GLY A 60 1.74 18.02 1.83
C GLY A 60 1.24 19.47 1.90
N LYS A 61 -0.09 19.70 2.02
CA LYS A 61 -0.69 21.04 2.11
C LYS A 61 -1.28 21.35 3.48
N GLY A 62 -1.18 20.44 4.44
CA GLY A 62 -1.65 20.62 5.81
C GLY A 62 -3.16 20.61 6.00
N LEU A 63 -3.96 20.29 4.97
CA LEU A 63 -5.42 20.31 5.08
C LEU A 63 -5.96 19.04 5.74
N CYS A 64 -7.04 19.19 6.52
CA CYS A 64 -7.78 18.04 7.09
C CYS A 64 -8.52 17.23 6.02
N ARG A 65 -8.90 17.85 4.90
CA ARG A 65 -9.66 17.20 3.82
C ARG A 65 -9.22 17.70 2.46
N TYR A 66 -9.06 16.77 1.54
CA TYR A 66 -8.85 17.02 0.11
C TYR A 66 -9.94 16.33 -0.67
N THR A 67 -10.67 17.06 -1.50
CA THR A 67 -11.74 16.52 -2.34
C THR A 67 -11.35 16.68 -3.81
N PHE A 68 -11.42 15.58 -4.55
CA PHE A 68 -11.09 15.54 -5.97
C PHE A 68 -12.31 15.12 -6.78
N GLU A 69 -12.61 15.92 -7.80
CA GLU A 69 -13.61 15.69 -8.83
C GLU A 69 -12.99 15.97 -10.19
N GLY A 70 -13.58 15.43 -11.26
CA GLY A 70 -13.13 15.70 -12.62
C GLY A 70 -13.44 17.15 -13.03
N THR A 71 -12.41 17.85 -13.54
CA THR A 71 -12.53 19.20 -14.13
C THR A 71 -11.93 19.21 -15.53
N CYS A 72 -12.46 20.07 -16.41
CA CYS A 72 -11.90 20.30 -17.73
C CYS A 72 -10.60 21.12 -17.64
N ARG A 73 -9.54 20.67 -18.28
CA ARG A 73 -8.25 21.38 -18.26
C ARG A 73 -8.30 22.69 -19.05
N GLU A 74 -9.03 22.69 -20.14
CA GLU A 74 -9.19 23.85 -21.04
C GLU A 74 -10.21 24.88 -20.53
N CYS A 75 -11.10 24.44 -19.60
CA CYS A 75 -12.15 25.26 -18.98
C CYS A 75 -12.27 24.84 -17.51
N PRO A 76 -11.44 25.36 -16.58
CA PRO A 76 -11.32 24.86 -15.20
C PRO A 76 -12.59 24.97 -14.36
N GLU A 77 -13.52 25.86 -14.70
CA GLU A 77 -14.83 26.01 -14.08
C GLU A 77 -15.81 24.89 -14.48
N LEU A 78 -15.55 24.21 -15.60
CA LEU A 78 -16.39 23.12 -16.08
C LEU A 78 -16.08 21.82 -15.34
N ARG A 79 -17.06 21.32 -14.59
CA ARG A 79 -17.00 20.02 -13.92
C ARG A 79 -17.39 18.91 -14.89
N LEU A 80 -16.72 17.74 -14.80
CA LEU A 80 -17.10 16.56 -15.58
C LEU A 80 -18.51 16.08 -15.25
N GLY A 81 -18.89 16.15 -13.96
CA GLY A 81 -20.25 15.84 -13.52
C GLY A 81 -20.63 14.36 -13.61
N ASP A 82 -19.64 13.46 -13.62
CA ASP A 82 -19.81 12.00 -13.73
C ASP A 82 -20.28 11.34 -12.42
N GLY A 83 -20.41 12.12 -11.32
CA GLY A 83 -20.81 11.63 -10.02
C GLY A 83 -19.72 10.87 -9.23
N ALA A 84 -18.50 10.79 -9.76
CA ALA A 84 -17.37 10.18 -9.08
C ALA A 84 -16.61 11.21 -8.22
N MET A 85 -16.37 10.89 -6.95
CA MET A 85 -15.66 11.77 -6.02
C MET A 85 -14.64 10.97 -5.20
N ARG A 86 -13.47 11.55 -4.95
CA ARG A 86 -12.45 10.99 -4.05
C ARG A 86 -12.13 11.99 -2.98
N VAL A 87 -12.27 11.55 -1.73
CA VAL A 87 -12.01 12.36 -0.53
C VAL A 87 -10.85 11.74 0.23
N PHE A 88 -9.87 12.55 0.57
CA PHE A 88 -8.75 12.15 1.42
C PHE A 88 -8.83 12.95 2.71
N ILE A 89 -8.88 12.26 3.82
CA ILE A 89 -8.93 12.84 5.17
C ILE A 89 -7.56 12.64 5.82
N ASN A 90 -6.94 13.75 6.20
CA ASN A 90 -5.73 13.79 7.02
C ASN A 90 -6.13 14.10 8.46
N THR A 91 -5.97 13.12 9.38
CA THR A 91 -6.36 13.32 10.78
C THR A 91 -5.46 14.31 11.52
N GLN A 92 -4.30 14.67 10.95
CA GLN A 92 -3.34 15.63 11.48
C GLN A 92 -3.37 16.99 10.75
N GLY A 93 -4.42 17.26 9.97
CA GLY A 93 -4.56 18.54 9.28
C GLY A 93 -4.68 19.72 10.25
N THR A 94 -4.27 20.90 9.77
CA THR A 94 -4.14 22.12 10.61
C THR A 94 -5.32 23.09 10.52
N ASN A 95 -6.13 23.01 9.44
CA ASN A 95 -7.32 23.88 9.27
C ASN A 95 -8.55 23.32 10.01
N ARG A 96 -8.38 23.05 11.31
CA ARG A 96 -9.39 22.37 12.14
C ARG A 96 -10.64 23.23 12.38
N GLU A 97 -10.52 24.54 12.33
CA GLU A 97 -11.60 25.53 12.50
C GLU A 97 -12.70 25.44 11.44
N GLU A 98 -12.40 24.84 10.28
CA GLU A 98 -13.39 24.62 9.21
C GLU A 98 -14.31 23.42 9.47
N PHE A 99 -14.09 22.67 10.55
CA PHE A 99 -14.77 21.40 10.81
C PHE A 99 -15.52 21.41 12.13
N SER A 100 -16.61 20.62 12.17
CA SER A 100 -17.37 20.46 13.40
C SER A 100 -16.56 19.69 14.47
N GLN A 101 -16.82 19.97 15.74
CA GLN A 101 -16.18 19.27 16.84
C GLN A 101 -16.42 17.74 16.76
N GLU A 102 -17.62 17.32 16.34
CA GLU A 102 -17.91 15.89 16.16
C GLU A 102 -17.01 15.21 15.11
N PHE A 103 -16.70 15.94 14.03
CA PHE A 103 -15.76 15.44 13.01
C PHE A 103 -14.33 15.36 13.58
N LEU A 104 -13.89 16.38 14.31
CA LEU A 104 -12.56 16.41 14.92
C LEU A 104 -12.40 15.32 15.98
N ASP A 105 -13.40 15.10 16.81
CA ASP A 105 -13.43 14.01 17.79
C ASP A 105 -13.30 12.64 17.11
N LEU A 106 -13.99 12.46 15.98
CA LEU A 106 -13.88 11.22 15.20
C LEU A 106 -12.47 11.02 14.61
N MET A 107 -11.84 12.08 14.10
CA MET A 107 -10.48 12.02 13.56
C MET A 107 -9.46 11.67 14.66
N GLU A 108 -9.61 12.25 15.83
CA GLU A 108 -8.80 11.95 17.00
C GLU A 108 -8.97 10.48 17.43
N TYR A 109 -10.21 10.01 17.50
CA TYR A 109 -10.52 8.62 17.84
C TYR A 109 -9.99 7.62 16.78
N ILE A 110 -10.00 7.96 15.50
CA ILE A 110 -9.41 7.12 14.44
C ILE A 110 -7.88 7.02 14.62
N THR A 111 -7.24 8.11 15.04
CA THR A 111 -5.80 8.14 15.32
C THR A 111 -5.46 7.34 16.57
N ASP A 112 -6.23 7.50 17.63
CA ASP A 112 -6.07 6.80 18.92
C ASP A 112 -7.42 6.28 19.43
N SER A 113 -7.74 5.01 19.16
CA SER A 113 -9.02 4.38 19.49
C SER A 113 -9.04 3.83 20.93
N THR A 114 -8.70 4.68 21.91
CA THR A 114 -8.72 4.36 23.34
C THR A 114 -10.07 4.71 24.01
N ASP A 115 -10.31 4.10 25.17
CA ASP A 115 -11.47 4.41 26.02
C ASP A 115 -11.44 5.89 26.43
N MET A 116 -10.26 6.43 26.77
CA MET A 116 -10.07 7.82 27.18
C MET A 116 -10.52 8.82 26.10
N VAL A 117 -10.08 8.65 24.86
CA VAL A 117 -10.47 9.54 23.74
C VAL A 117 -11.98 9.45 23.49
N ALA A 118 -12.57 8.26 23.56
CA ALA A 118 -14.01 8.09 23.38
C ALA A 118 -14.85 8.74 24.51
N GLU A 119 -14.37 8.74 25.75
CA GLU A 119 -15.05 9.34 26.90
C GLU A 119 -15.02 10.87 26.86
N LEU A 120 -13.92 11.46 26.40
CA LEU A 120 -13.76 12.91 26.25
C LEU A 120 -14.73 13.51 25.24
N SER A 121 -15.10 12.75 24.20
CA SER A 121 -16.05 13.22 23.20
C SER A 121 -17.48 13.33 23.74
N LYS A 122 -18.17 14.41 23.36
CA LYS A 122 -19.61 14.60 23.61
C LYS A 122 -20.50 13.91 22.57
N SER A 123 -19.92 13.39 21.49
CA SER A 123 -20.67 12.73 20.41
C SER A 123 -21.25 11.39 20.82
N LYS A 124 -22.58 11.29 20.80
CA LYS A 124 -23.29 10.01 21.05
C LYS A 124 -22.94 8.97 19.96
N ARG A 125 -22.73 9.41 18.72
CA ARG A 125 -22.35 8.54 17.58
C ARG A 125 -20.95 7.96 17.78
N LEU A 126 -19.99 8.77 18.20
CA LEU A 126 -18.65 8.29 18.51
C LEU A 126 -18.68 7.22 19.62
N LYS A 127 -19.45 7.44 20.69
CA LYS A 127 -19.60 6.46 21.77
C LYS A 127 -20.22 5.13 21.29
N GLN A 128 -21.14 5.19 20.34
CA GLN A 128 -21.70 3.98 19.70
C GLN A 128 -20.65 3.25 18.86
N ILE A 129 -19.87 3.99 18.06
CA ILE A 129 -18.76 3.45 17.27
C ILE A 129 -17.75 2.80 18.22
N HIS A 130 -17.33 3.47 19.29
CA HIS A 130 -16.40 2.94 20.28
C HIS A 130 -16.90 1.64 20.90
N LYS A 131 -18.17 1.58 21.29
CA LYS A 131 -18.78 0.34 21.82
C LYS A 131 -18.69 -0.82 20.82
N SER A 132 -18.93 -0.54 19.54
CA SER A 132 -18.82 -1.54 18.46
C SER A 132 -17.38 -1.98 18.23
N VAL A 133 -16.43 -1.04 18.19
CA VAL A 133 -14.99 -1.31 18.05
C VAL A 133 -14.49 -2.15 19.23
N ARG A 134 -14.88 -1.81 20.47
CA ARG A 134 -14.51 -2.56 21.67
C ARG A 134 -15.04 -4.01 21.61
N LYS A 135 -16.30 -4.19 21.19
CA LYS A 135 -16.89 -5.52 21.00
C LYS A 135 -16.11 -6.35 19.96
N ILE A 136 -15.68 -5.73 18.87
CA ILE A 136 -14.88 -6.39 17.84
C ILE A 136 -13.48 -6.74 18.37
N LYS A 137 -12.82 -5.80 19.05
CA LYS A 137 -11.48 -6.03 19.64
C LYS A 137 -11.49 -7.18 20.67
N LEU A 138 -12.57 -7.35 21.42
CA LEU A 138 -12.73 -8.42 22.41
C LEU A 138 -13.20 -9.76 21.82
N SER A 139 -13.51 -9.83 20.53
CA SER A 139 -13.97 -11.08 19.92
C SER A 139 -12.79 -12.01 19.64
N GLU A 140 -12.86 -13.26 20.13
CA GLU A 140 -11.84 -14.30 19.91
C GLU A 140 -11.55 -14.54 18.41
N LYS A 141 -12.59 -14.50 17.57
CA LYS A 141 -12.45 -14.65 16.11
C LYS A 141 -11.56 -13.58 15.49
N MET A 142 -11.59 -12.36 16.02
CA MET A 142 -10.72 -11.28 15.54
C MET A 142 -9.29 -11.44 16.06
N GLY A 143 -9.11 -11.92 17.28
CA GLY A 143 -7.79 -12.24 17.83
C GLY A 143 -7.04 -13.26 16.97
N VAL A 144 -7.69 -14.39 16.66
CA VAL A 144 -7.13 -15.44 15.79
C VAL A 144 -6.81 -14.90 14.38
N LYS A 145 -7.73 -14.14 13.78
CA LYS A 145 -7.52 -13.57 12.45
C LYS A 145 -6.40 -12.53 12.41
N TYR A 146 -6.22 -11.77 13.49
CA TYR A 146 -5.09 -10.85 13.64
C TYR A 146 -3.77 -11.59 13.77
N MET A 147 -3.70 -12.65 14.57
CA MET A 147 -2.51 -13.49 14.72
C MET A 147 -2.11 -14.11 13.39
N GLN A 148 -3.03 -14.76 12.69
CA GLN A 148 -2.75 -15.34 11.36
C GLN A 148 -2.21 -14.32 10.37
N LYS A 149 -2.79 -13.12 10.33
CA LYS A 149 -2.31 -12.06 9.46
C LYS A 149 -0.93 -11.51 9.84
N TRP A 150 -0.61 -11.47 11.14
CA TRP A 150 0.73 -11.10 11.62
C TRP A 150 1.77 -12.15 11.26
N GLU A 151 1.42 -13.43 11.37
CA GLU A 151 2.28 -14.53 10.96
C GLU A 151 2.55 -14.49 9.45
N GLU A 152 1.51 -14.36 8.62
CA GLU A 152 1.66 -14.20 7.16
C GLU A 152 2.55 -13.02 6.79
N LEU A 153 2.40 -11.87 7.48
CA LEU A 153 3.23 -10.69 7.26
C LEU A 153 4.67 -10.87 7.75
N ALA A 154 4.88 -11.61 8.83
CA ALA A 154 6.19 -11.93 9.35
C ALA A 154 6.94 -12.85 8.37
N TYR A 155 6.31 -13.95 7.92
CA TYR A 155 6.88 -14.85 6.90
C TYR A 155 7.18 -14.12 5.59
N ALA A 156 6.27 -13.29 5.09
CA ALA A 156 6.51 -12.53 3.86
C ALA A 156 7.65 -11.51 3.99
N ARG A 157 7.90 -10.99 5.20
CA ARG A 157 9.05 -10.11 5.46
C ARG A 157 10.36 -10.87 5.50
N GLU A 158 10.37 -12.02 6.17
CA GLU A 158 11.53 -12.89 6.29
C GLU A 158 11.95 -13.41 4.91
N GLU A 159 11.00 -13.96 4.13
CA GLU A 159 11.21 -14.37 2.74
C GLU A 159 11.72 -13.21 1.87
N GLY A 160 11.10 -12.02 1.99
CA GLY A 160 11.54 -10.84 1.25
C GLY A 160 12.93 -10.35 1.64
N ALA A 161 13.38 -10.53 2.91
CA ALA A 161 14.72 -10.22 3.35
C ALA A 161 15.75 -11.19 2.75
N GLU A 162 15.48 -12.50 2.83
CA GLU A 162 16.35 -13.53 2.24
C GLU A 162 16.55 -13.35 0.74
N ILE A 163 15.45 -13.09 0.00
CA ILE A 163 15.52 -12.82 -1.44
C ILE A 163 16.35 -11.56 -1.71
N GLY A 164 16.15 -10.50 -0.89
CA GLY A 164 16.89 -9.25 -0.99
C GLY A 164 18.39 -9.43 -0.82
N GLU A 165 18.82 -10.21 0.18
CA GLU A 165 20.22 -10.54 0.44
C GLU A 165 20.85 -11.33 -0.71
N LYS A 166 20.16 -12.37 -1.20
CA LYS A 166 20.64 -13.16 -2.34
C LYS A 166 20.78 -12.33 -3.62
N ILE A 167 19.81 -11.49 -3.94
CA ILE A 167 19.88 -10.58 -5.10
C ILE A 167 21.02 -9.57 -4.92
N HIS A 168 21.24 -9.09 -3.69
CA HIS A 168 22.37 -8.19 -3.41
C HIS A 168 23.72 -8.87 -3.67
N LEU A 169 23.89 -10.09 -3.19
CA LEU A 169 25.09 -10.90 -3.45
C LEU A 169 25.30 -11.12 -4.96
N ILE A 170 24.26 -11.52 -5.70
CA ILE A 170 24.31 -11.67 -7.15
C ILE A 170 24.80 -10.39 -7.83
N LYS A 171 24.30 -9.23 -7.44
CA LYS A 171 24.74 -7.93 -7.96
C LYS A 171 26.19 -7.65 -7.70
N LEU A 172 26.68 -7.97 -6.51
CA LEU A 172 28.10 -7.78 -6.15
C LEU A 172 29.00 -8.70 -6.97
N VAL A 173 28.62 -9.97 -7.11
CA VAL A 173 29.36 -10.96 -7.92
C VAL A 173 29.42 -10.51 -9.38
N CYS A 174 28.28 -10.16 -9.99
CA CYS A 174 28.23 -9.70 -11.38
C CYS A 174 29.07 -8.44 -11.63
N LYS A 175 29.08 -7.48 -10.71
CA LYS A 175 29.96 -6.30 -10.78
C LYS A 175 31.45 -6.64 -10.82
N LYS A 176 31.85 -7.71 -10.12
CA LYS A 176 33.24 -8.17 -10.08
C LYS A 176 33.58 -9.04 -11.29
N LEU A 177 32.64 -9.87 -11.75
CA LEU A 177 32.76 -10.61 -13.03
C LEU A 177 32.95 -9.68 -14.21
N ALA A 178 32.19 -8.58 -14.29
CA ALA A 178 32.35 -7.56 -15.35
C ALA A 178 33.74 -6.90 -15.36
N LYS A 179 34.49 -7.00 -14.25
CA LYS A 179 35.90 -6.54 -14.14
C LYS A 179 36.91 -7.67 -14.43
N GLY A 180 36.45 -8.83 -14.92
CA GLY A 180 37.29 -9.97 -15.29
C GLY A 180 37.86 -10.77 -14.11
N LYS A 181 37.27 -10.67 -12.90
CA LYS A 181 37.69 -11.43 -11.75
C LYS A 181 37.14 -12.86 -11.78
N VAL A 182 37.90 -13.81 -11.29
CA VAL A 182 37.50 -15.22 -11.15
C VAL A 182 36.78 -15.48 -9.83
N ALA A 183 36.00 -16.57 -9.78
CA ALA A 183 35.12 -16.88 -8.63
C ALA A 183 35.84 -16.91 -7.29
N GLU A 184 37.02 -17.50 -7.22
CA GLU A 184 37.83 -17.61 -5.99
C GLU A 184 38.27 -16.24 -5.45
N THR A 185 38.64 -15.33 -6.36
CA THR A 185 38.98 -13.94 -6.00
C THR A 185 37.76 -13.17 -5.52
N ILE A 186 36.63 -13.38 -6.18
CA ILE A 186 35.36 -12.73 -5.81
C ILE A 186 34.91 -13.20 -4.43
N ALA A 187 34.92 -14.50 -4.19
CA ALA A 187 34.56 -15.10 -2.90
C ALA A 187 35.43 -14.56 -1.74
N ALA A 188 36.75 -14.51 -1.94
CA ALA A 188 37.66 -13.95 -0.95
C ALA A 188 37.42 -12.45 -0.66
N GLU A 189 37.08 -11.66 -1.68
CA GLU A 189 36.80 -10.22 -1.52
C GLU A 189 35.43 -9.92 -0.92
N LEU A 190 34.45 -10.82 -1.04
CA LEU A 190 33.12 -10.68 -0.49
C LEU A 190 32.97 -11.41 0.86
N GLU A 191 33.98 -12.15 1.26
CA GLU A 191 33.97 -13.02 2.45
C GLU A 191 32.85 -14.07 2.39
N GLU A 192 32.58 -14.57 1.17
CA GLU A 192 31.49 -15.51 0.86
C GLU A 192 32.05 -16.88 0.47
N ASP A 193 31.18 -17.90 0.51
CA ASP A 193 31.53 -19.25 0.12
C ASP A 193 31.86 -19.34 -1.39
N VAL A 194 33.01 -20.00 -1.70
CA VAL A 194 33.48 -20.14 -3.10
C VAL A 194 32.49 -20.93 -3.97
N GLU A 195 31.80 -21.93 -3.41
CA GLU A 195 30.86 -22.76 -4.16
C GLU A 195 29.62 -21.94 -4.54
N ILE A 196 29.09 -21.12 -3.62
CA ILE A 196 27.97 -20.21 -3.84
C ILE A 196 28.34 -19.17 -4.91
N VAL A 197 29.51 -18.55 -4.80
CA VAL A 197 29.97 -17.56 -5.78
C VAL A 197 30.19 -18.20 -7.16
N ALA A 198 30.76 -19.41 -7.23
CA ALA A 198 30.95 -20.13 -8.48
C ALA A 198 29.62 -20.51 -9.16
N GLU A 199 28.60 -20.85 -8.36
CA GLU A 199 27.24 -21.11 -8.87
C GLU A 199 26.61 -19.86 -9.49
N ILE A 200 26.72 -18.72 -8.80
CA ILE A 200 26.26 -17.41 -9.34
C ILE A 200 27.03 -17.05 -10.60
N CYS A 201 28.35 -17.27 -10.66
CA CYS A 201 29.16 -16.99 -11.85
C CYS A 201 28.67 -17.82 -13.05
N ARG A 202 28.44 -19.11 -12.87
CA ARG A 202 27.90 -20.01 -13.93
C ARG A 202 26.51 -19.58 -14.37
N ALA A 203 25.62 -19.21 -13.43
CA ALA A 203 24.29 -18.74 -13.76
C ALA A 203 24.30 -17.40 -14.53
N ALA A 204 25.32 -16.57 -14.31
CA ALA A 204 25.49 -15.26 -14.95
C ALA A 204 26.07 -15.33 -16.37
N GLU A 205 26.74 -16.42 -16.78
CA GLU A 205 27.38 -16.55 -18.10
C GLU A 205 26.46 -16.24 -19.26
N ASP A 206 25.20 -16.75 -19.22
CA ASP A 206 24.20 -16.55 -20.28
C ASP A 206 23.58 -15.13 -20.27
N SER A 207 23.89 -14.31 -19.29
CA SER A 207 23.29 -12.98 -19.08
C SER A 207 24.29 -11.84 -19.24
N ALA A 208 25.56 -12.15 -19.56
CA ALA A 208 26.60 -11.15 -19.80
C ALA A 208 26.37 -10.42 -21.14
N PRO A 209 26.71 -9.12 -21.26
CA PRO A 209 27.27 -8.23 -20.23
C PRO A 209 26.22 -7.53 -19.36
N ASP A 210 24.92 -7.60 -19.69
CA ASP A 210 23.85 -6.79 -19.08
C ASP A 210 23.33 -7.34 -17.74
N TYR A 211 23.61 -8.62 -17.44
CA TYR A 211 23.25 -9.33 -16.20
C TYR A 211 21.82 -9.10 -15.72
N ASP A 212 20.89 -9.96 -16.11
CA ASP A 212 19.52 -10.00 -15.57
C ASP A 212 19.54 -10.71 -14.19
N PHE A 213 19.52 -9.92 -13.12
CA PHE A 213 19.65 -10.42 -11.75
C PHE A 213 18.48 -11.30 -11.32
N ASP A 214 17.28 -11.04 -11.81
CA ASP A 214 16.10 -11.81 -11.48
C ASP A 214 16.18 -13.19 -12.14
N ARG A 215 16.64 -13.26 -13.37
CA ARG A 215 16.87 -14.50 -14.08
C ARG A 215 18.03 -15.32 -13.49
N ILE A 216 19.10 -14.64 -13.04
CA ILE A 216 20.21 -15.29 -12.36
C ILE A 216 19.74 -15.88 -11.03
N TYR A 217 18.95 -15.13 -10.26
CA TYR A 217 18.36 -15.62 -9.01
C TYR A 217 17.50 -16.87 -9.26
N GLU A 218 16.61 -16.86 -10.25
CA GLU A 218 15.77 -18.00 -10.59
C GLU A 218 16.60 -19.27 -10.94
N LYS A 219 17.76 -19.10 -11.54
CA LYS A 219 18.68 -20.23 -11.86
C LYS A 219 19.39 -20.79 -10.64
N VAL A 220 19.82 -19.93 -9.71
CA VAL A 220 20.57 -20.29 -8.51
C VAL A 220 19.64 -20.86 -7.43
N ASP A 221 18.48 -20.23 -7.20
CA ASP A 221 17.55 -20.60 -6.12
C ASP A 221 16.54 -21.67 -6.57
N GLY A 222 16.39 -21.91 -7.88
CA GLY A 222 15.41 -22.84 -8.43
C GLY A 222 13.95 -22.39 -8.26
N THR A 223 13.73 -21.22 -7.66
CA THR A 223 12.41 -20.69 -7.32
C THR A 223 12.08 -19.50 -8.21
N ARG A 224 10.91 -19.51 -8.85
CA ARG A 224 10.46 -18.42 -9.70
C ARG A 224 10.08 -17.20 -8.85
N LEU A 225 10.74 -16.05 -9.10
CA LEU A 225 10.41 -14.81 -8.44
C LEU A 225 9.00 -14.34 -8.78
N THR A 226 8.15 -14.22 -7.76
CA THR A 226 6.84 -13.59 -7.93
C THR A 226 6.98 -12.06 -7.90
N ALA A 227 6.08 -11.35 -8.60
CA ALA A 227 6.04 -9.87 -8.59
C ALA A 227 5.88 -9.27 -7.19
N SER A 228 5.38 -10.06 -6.22
CA SER A 228 5.25 -9.69 -4.81
C SER A 228 6.60 -9.76 -4.07
N ALA A 229 7.37 -10.82 -4.31
CA ALA A 229 8.71 -11.02 -3.70
C ALA A 229 9.73 -9.99 -4.19
N ILE A 230 9.73 -9.68 -5.48
CA ILE A 230 10.56 -8.62 -6.08
C ILE A 230 10.29 -7.25 -5.42
N ARG A 231 9.03 -6.91 -5.17
CA ARG A 231 8.64 -5.64 -4.51
C ARG A 231 9.06 -5.58 -3.04
N ALA A 232 9.07 -6.70 -2.33
CA ALA A 232 9.53 -6.77 -0.93
C ALA A 232 11.04 -6.57 -0.83
N GLY A 233 11.84 -7.23 -1.69
CA GLY A 233 13.30 -7.13 -1.70
C GLY A 233 13.83 -5.74 -2.14
N ILE A 234 13.17 -5.07 -3.10
CA ILE A 234 13.60 -3.74 -3.58
C ILE A 234 13.43 -2.65 -2.50
N ARG A 235 12.47 -2.78 -1.58
CA ARG A 235 12.23 -1.77 -0.53
C ARG A 235 13.28 -1.73 0.57
N GLN A 236 14.02 -2.81 0.82
CA GLN A 236 15.06 -2.85 1.86
C GLN A 236 16.42 -2.29 1.39
N ASN A 237 16.65 -2.17 0.06
CA ASN A 237 17.90 -1.65 -0.50
C ASN A 237 17.87 -0.15 -0.82
N LEU A 238 16.88 0.62 -0.34
CA LEU A 238 16.71 2.07 -0.55
C LEU A 238 16.73 2.88 0.76
N VAL A 239 17.38 2.34 1.82
CA VAL A 239 17.69 3.10 3.06
C VAL A 239 19.19 3.30 3.16
#